data_68bf5df459a4ae0853733df237a8e749
#
_entry.id   68bf5df459a4ae0853733df237a8e749
#
_cell.length_a   1.000
_cell.length_b   1.000
_cell.length_c   1.000
_cell.angle_alpha   90.00
_cell.angle_beta   90.00
_cell.angle_gamma   90.00
#
_symmetry.space_group_name_H-M   'P 1'
#
loop_
_entity.id
_entity.type
_entity.pdbx_description
1 polymer ?
#
loop_
_entity_poly.entity_id
_entity_poly.type
_entity_poly.pdbx_seq_one_letter_code
_entity_poly.pdbx_strand_id
1 'polypeptide(L)'
;DSYVQLRKESRNKNLLKFNTFTQRYFWNDPEEAAEAAENFNHKIKEIVELDQKMDVYDVEVPNTHNFALASGVFVHNSAKQGRNREFQAILPLRGKILNVEKARLHKIMENKEIIAMFIALGTGAGEEFDVSKLRYGKVVIMTDADVDGSHIMTLLLTFFYRYMGPLVEKGHVYIAMPPLYRIQKGKRVEYVYSDTEKDKLVREMGEGVGIQRYKGLGEMNPAQLWETTMDPAVRKLKQITVEDAIIADQTFTILMGDEVEPRREFIEKHAKEVVNLDV
;
A
#
# COMPACT_ATOMS: atom_id res chain seq x y z
N ASP A 1 8.58 -31.31 8.63
CA ASP A 1 7.83 -32.58 8.50
C ASP A 1 6.67 -32.48 7.48
N SER A 2 5.90 -31.42 7.44
CA SER A 2 4.79 -31.25 6.49
C SER A 2 5.22 -31.25 5.02
N TYR A 3 6.35 -30.65 4.67
CA TYR A 3 6.88 -30.65 3.30
C TYR A 3 7.29 -32.05 2.81
N VAL A 4 7.91 -32.84 3.70
CA VAL A 4 8.31 -34.22 3.36
C VAL A 4 7.09 -35.09 3.09
N GLN A 5 6.03 -34.88 3.85
CA GLN A 5 4.76 -35.56 3.68
C GLN A 5 4.05 -35.12 2.40
N LEU A 6 3.94 -33.83 2.15
CA LEU A 6 3.38 -33.25 0.92
C LEU A 6 4.10 -33.77 -0.34
N ARG A 7 5.44 -33.87 -0.29
CA ARG A 7 6.24 -34.40 -1.39
C ARG A 7 5.97 -35.88 -1.66
N LYS A 8 5.74 -36.70 -0.62
CA LYS A 8 5.37 -38.09 -0.77
C LYS A 8 3.98 -38.25 -1.36
N GLU A 9 3.02 -37.43 -0.91
CA GLU A 9 1.62 -37.49 -1.32
C GLU A 9 1.40 -36.95 -2.74
N SER A 10 2.12 -35.89 -3.13
CA SER A 10 1.95 -35.23 -4.44
C SER A 10 2.38 -36.08 -5.64
N ARG A 11 3.20 -37.14 -5.42
CA ARG A 11 3.84 -37.94 -6.48
C ARG A 11 4.59 -37.13 -7.55
N ASN A 12 4.85 -35.84 -7.27
CA ASN A 12 5.51 -34.94 -8.22
C ASN A 12 7.03 -35.14 -8.14
N LYS A 13 7.62 -35.77 -9.15
CA LYS A 13 9.06 -36.05 -9.25
C LYS A 13 9.92 -34.78 -9.35
N ASN A 14 9.34 -33.64 -9.69
CA ASN A 14 10.03 -32.36 -9.82
C ASN A 14 10.14 -31.59 -8.49
N LEU A 15 9.43 -32.03 -7.44
CA LEU A 15 9.59 -31.46 -6.12
C LEU A 15 10.94 -31.92 -5.54
N LEU A 16 11.84 -30.97 -5.31
CA LEU A 16 13.14 -31.21 -4.70
C LEU A 16 12.98 -31.75 -3.26
N LYS A 17 13.95 -32.50 -2.77
CA LYS A 17 14.04 -32.75 -1.31
C LYS A 17 14.30 -31.41 -0.60
N PHE A 18 13.76 -31.24 0.60
CA PHE A 18 13.93 -29.99 1.36
C PHE A 18 15.41 -29.59 1.50
N ASN A 19 16.26 -30.50 1.90
CA ASN A 19 17.71 -30.25 2.00
C ASN A 19 18.36 -29.89 0.64
N THR A 20 17.90 -30.49 -0.46
CA THR A 20 18.40 -30.13 -1.80
C THR A 20 17.91 -28.76 -2.23
N PHE A 21 16.70 -28.39 -1.81
CA PHE A 21 16.12 -27.08 -2.06
C PHE A 21 16.86 -25.99 -1.26
N THR A 22 17.05 -26.19 0.04
CA THR A 22 17.78 -25.25 0.89
C THR A 22 19.23 -25.10 0.46
N GLN A 23 19.92 -26.22 0.14
CA GLN A 23 21.30 -26.19 -0.36
C GLN A 23 21.44 -25.44 -1.68
N ARG A 24 20.49 -25.58 -2.58
CA ARG A 24 20.58 -25.04 -3.95
C ARG A 24 20.22 -23.55 -4.03
N TYR A 25 19.29 -23.09 -3.17
CA TYR A 25 18.70 -21.77 -3.27
C TYR A 25 18.91 -20.90 -2.03
N PHE A 26 19.29 -21.47 -0.89
CA PHE A 26 19.39 -20.81 0.42
C PHE A 26 20.66 -21.19 1.19
N TRP A 27 21.74 -21.54 0.52
CA TRP A 27 23.06 -21.83 1.12
C TRP A 27 23.02 -22.77 2.35
N ASN A 28 22.08 -23.71 2.37
CA ASN A 28 21.81 -24.62 3.51
C ASN A 28 21.17 -23.93 4.71
N ASP A 29 20.59 -22.74 4.56
CA ASP A 29 19.89 -22.06 5.62
C ASP A 29 18.38 -22.37 5.56
N PRO A 30 17.85 -23.18 6.48
CA PRO A 30 16.41 -23.49 6.52
C PRO A 30 15.55 -22.33 7.06
N GLU A 31 16.14 -21.39 7.83
CA GLU A 31 15.42 -20.22 8.34
C GLU A 31 15.22 -19.21 7.20
N GLU A 32 16.25 -18.96 6.39
CA GLU A 32 16.17 -18.15 5.20
C GLU A 32 15.18 -18.74 4.17
N ALA A 33 15.19 -20.07 4.01
CA ALA A 33 14.26 -20.77 3.14
C ALA A 33 12.80 -20.65 3.64
N ALA A 34 12.58 -20.67 4.95
CA ALA A 34 11.25 -20.47 5.54
C ALA A 34 10.78 -19.02 5.37
N GLU A 35 11.64 -18.04 5.63
CA GLU A 35 11.34 -16.61 5.42
C GLU A 35 11.05 -16.31 3.95
N ALA A 36 11.81 -16.88 3.02
CA ALA A 36 11.55 -16.73 1.60
C ALA A 36 10.24 -17.40 1.17
N ALA A 37 9.86 -18.54 1.78
CA ALA A 37 8.60 -19.20 1.51
C ALA A 37 7.39 -18.37 2.03
N GLU A 38 7.55 -17.69 3.15
CA GLU A 38 6.55 -16.77 3.67
C GLU A 38 6.39 -15.51 2.81
N ASN A 39 7.49 -15.07 2.17
CA ASN A 39 7.54 -13.86 1.36
C ASN A 39 7.53 -14.13 -0.16
N PHE A 40 7.33 -15.39 -0.59
CA PHE A 40 7.46 -15.77 -2.00
C PHE A 40 6.30 -15.23 -2.84
N ASN A 41 6.62 -14.29 -3.73
CA ASN A 41 5.67 -13.75 -4.69
C ASN A 41 5.78 -14.49 -6.04
N HIS A 42 4.71 -15.20 -6.41
CA HIS A 42 4.65 -15.92 -7.68
C HIS A 42 4.61 -14.95 -8.87
N LYS A 43 5.42 -15.23 -9.90
CA LYS A 43 5.34 -14.48 -11.17
C LYS A 43 4.01 -14.80 -11.86
N ILE A 44 3.28 -13.76 -12.22
CA ILE A 44 2.06 -13.87 -13.03
C ILE A 44 2.48 -14.38 -14.42
N LYS A 45 1.93 -15.52 -14.85
CA LYS A 45 2.16 -16.07 -16.19
C LYS A 45 1.17 -15.54 -17.21
N GLU A 46 -0.05 -15.33 -16.79
CA GLU A 46 -1.15 -14.93 -17.66
C GLU A 46 -2.23 -14.23 -16.82
N ILE A 47 -2.82 -13.19 -17.38
CA ILE A 47 -4.02 -12.54 -16.84
C ILE A 47 -5.14 -12.85 -17.82
N VAL A 48 -6.15 -13.59 -17.34
CA VAL A 48 -7.35 -13.92 -18.14
C VAL A 48 -8.48 -13.05 -17.63
N GLU A 49 -9.02 -12.21 -18.52
CA GLU A 49 -10.23 -11.45 -18.25
C GLU A 49 -11.44 -12.37 -18.30
N LEU A 50 -12.24 -12.40 -17.24
CA LEU A 50 -13.44 -13.24 -17.17
C LEU A 50 -14.66 -12.40 -17.50
N ASP A 51 -15.46 -12.86 -18.46
CA ASP A 51 -16.73 -12.23 -18.85
C ASP A 51 -17.83 -12.33 -17.79
N GLN A 52 -17.60 -13.09 -16.73
CA GLN A 52 -18.55 -13.32 -15.65
C GLN A 52 -18.16 -12.54 -14.39
N LYS A 53 -19.10 -11.77 -13.85
CA LYS A 53 -18.99 -11.20 -12.51
C LYS A 53 -19.25 -12.30 -11.49
N MET A 54 -18.24 -12.62 -10.68
CA MET A 54 -18.35 -13.56 -9.58
C MET A 54 -18.20 -12.81 -8.25
N ASP A 55 -18.90 -13.29 -7.23
CA ASP A 55 -18.68 -12.84 -5.87
C ASP A 55 -17.26 -13.20 -5.43
N VAL A 56 -16.55 -12.23 -4.85
CA VAL A 56 -15.22 -12.43 -4.29
C VAL A 56 -15.30 -12.32 -2.77
N TYR A 57 -14.65 -13.26 -2.08
CA TYR A 57 -14.64 -13.35 -0.63
C TYR A 57 -13.24 -13.10 -0.11
N ASP A 58 -13.16 -12.34 0.98
CA ASP A 58 -11.92 -12.20 1.76
C ASP A 58 -11.96 -13.25 2.88
N VAL A 59 -10.98 -14.13 2.90
CA VAL A 59 -10.90 -15.24 3.86
C VAL A 59 -9.90 -14.88 4.95
N GLU A 60 -10.36 -14.90 6.21
CA GLU A 60 -9.47 -14.80 7.36
C GLU A 60 -9.08 -16.21 7.82
N VAL A 61 -7.77 -16.52 7.78
CA VAL A 61 -7.25 -17.79 8.29
C VAL A 61 -6.58 -17.54 9.65
N PRO A 62 -7.15 -18.05 10.76
CA PRO A 62 -6.55 -17.89 12.07
C PRO A 62 -5.12 -18.45 12.13
N ASN A 63 -4.25 -17.74 12.84
CA ASN A 63 -2.86 -18.06 13.13
C ASN A 63 -1.85 -17.91 11.98
N THR A 64 -2.20 -18.23 10.75
CA THR A 64 -1.27 -18.08 9.60
C THR A 64 -1.57 -16.86 8.77
N HIS A 65 -2.85 -16.44 8.75
CA HIS A 65 -3.34 -15.30 7.99
C HIS A 65 -3.03 -15.32 6.48
N ASN A 66 -2.50 -16.41 5.99
CA ASN A 66 -2.22 -16.68 4.59
C ASN A 66 -3.16 -17.75 4.09
N PHE A 67 -3.65 -17.62 2.89
CA PHE A 67 -4.38 -18.68 2.20
C PHE A 67 -3.92 -18.80 0.76
N ALA A 68 -3.96 -20.03 0.25
CA ALA A 68 -3.68 -20.29 -1.14
C ALA A 68 -4.97 -20.33 -1.93
N LEU A 69 -5.02 -19.59 -3.03
CA LEU A 69 -6.08 -19.74 -4.02
C LEU A 69 -5.94 -21.09 -4.73
N ALA A 70 -7.00 -21.59 -5.32
CA ALA A 70 -6.96 -22.82 -6.12
C ALA A 70 -5.93 -22.75 -7.27
N SER A 71 -5.60 -21.54 -7.72
CA SER A 71 -4.52 -21.25 -8.67
C SER A 71 -3.11 -21.45 -8.12
N GLY A 72 -2.92 -21.73 -6.82
CA GLY A 72 -1.63 -21.85 -6.16
C GLY A 72 -1.00 -20.51 -5.75
N VAL A 73 -1.73 -19.40 -5.86
CA VAL A 73 -1.29 -18.07 -5.40
C VAL A 73 -1.59 -17.93 -3.92
N PHE A 74 -0.58 -17.52 -3.13
CA PHE A 74 -0.77 -17.15 -1.74
C PHE A 74 -1.21 -15.69 -1.64
N VAL A 75 -2.26 -15.45 -0.85
CA VAL A 75 -2.81 -14.13 -0.60
C VAL A 75 -2.58 -13.77 0.86
N HIS A 76 -2.12 -12.54 1.10
CA HIS A 76 -1.74 -12.04 2.40
C HIS A 76 -2.37 -10.67 2.67
N ASN A 77 -2.96 -10.49 3.85
CA ASN A 77 -3.61 -9.23 4.24
C ASN A 77 -2.78 -8.52 5.33
N SER A 78 -1.61 -8.02 4.94
CA SER A 78 -0.60 -7.49 5.86
C SER A 78 -1.10 -6.34 6.74
N ALA A 79 -1.87 -5.41 6.19
CA ALA A 79 -2.32 -4.23 6.94
C ALA A 79 -3.35 -4.58 8.03
N LYS A 80 -4.33 -5.44 7.70
CA LYS A 80 -5.33 -5.89 8.70
C LYS A 80 -4.70 -6.65 9.85
N GLN A 81 -3.64 -7.39 9.56
CA GLN A 81 -2.95 -8.22 10.54
C GLN A 81 -1.95 -7.42 11.36
N GLY A 82 -1.16 -6.58 10.70
CA GLY A 82 -0.14 -5.75 11.35
C GLY A 82 -0.72 -4.67 12.26
N ARG A 83 -2.00 -4.27 12.09
CA ARG A 83 -2.57 -3.19 12.90
C ARG A 83 -2.67 -3.53 14.40
N ASN A 84 -2.55 -2.53 15.23
CA ASN A 84 -3.01 -2.63 16.61
C ASN A 84 -4.55 -2.42 16.66
N ARG A 85 -5.29 -3.45 17.07
CA ARG A 85 -6.77 -3.47 17.07
C ARG A 85 -7.40 -2.50 18.09
N GLU A 86 -6.66 -2.07 19.10
CA GLU A 86 -7.17 -1.17 20.15
C GLU A 86 -7.39 0.25 19.61
N PHE A 87 -6.52 0.73 18.70
CA PHE A 87 -6.56 2.11 18.24
C PHE A 87 -6.40 2.30 16.72
N GLN A 88 -6.29 1.22 15.93
CA GLN A 88 -6.21 1.30 14.48
C GLN A 88 -7.34 0.53 13.81
N ALA A 89 -7.97 1.14 12.80
CA ALA A 89 -8.89 0.50 11.88
C ALA A 89 -8.30 0.56 10.45
N ILE A 90 -8.59 -0.45 9.64
CA ILE A 90 -8.21 -0.48 8.24
C ILE A 90 -9.47 -0.51 7.39
N LEU A 91 -9.59 0.43 6.45
CA LEU A 91 -10.59 0.44 5.41
C LEU A 91 -9.90 0.10 4.09
N PRO A 92 -10.00 -1.14 3.60
CA PRO A 92 -9.42 -1.52 2.32
C PRO A 92 -10.22 -0.89 1.17
N LEU A 93 -9.51 -0.34 0.18
CA LEU A 93 -10.08 0.16 -1.06
C LEU A 93 -9.73 -0.79 -2.21
N ARG A 94 -10.64 -0.95 -3.16
CA ARG A 94 -10.52 -1.92 -4.26
C ARG A 94 -9.81 -1.34 -5.50
N GLY A 95 -8.77 -0.53 -5.30
CA GLY A 95 -8.04 0.13 -6.37
C GLY A 95 -8.44 1.59 -6.55
N LYS A 96 -8.43 2.09 -7.78
CA LYS A 96 -8.74 3.50 -8.10
C LYS A 96 -10.19 3.82 -7.77
N ILE A 97 -10.39 4.78 -6.87
CA ILE A 97 -11.73 5.27 -6.54
C ILE A 97 -12.25 6.19 -7.65
N LEU A 98 -13.54 6.49 -7.59
CA LEU A 98 -14.17 7.45 -8.50
C LEU A 98 -13.49 8.83 -8.38
N ASN A 99 -13.14 9.43 -9.51
CA ASN A 99 -12.69 10.83 -9.55
C ASN A 99 -13.89 11.76 -9.29
N VAL A 100 -13.96 12.30 -8.09
CA VAL A 100 -15.08 13.15 -7.64
C VAL A 100 -15.08 14.53 -8.27
N GLU A 101 -13.95 14.98 -8.85
CA GLU A 101 -13.89 16.24 -9.59
C GLU A 101 -14.69 16.18 -10.91
N LYS A 102 -14.70 14.99 -11.55
CA LYS A 102 -15.42 14.76 -12.82
C LYS A 102 -16.81 14.20 -12.62
N ALA A 103 -17.05 13.51 -11.53
CA ALA A 103 -18.27 12.75 -11.34
C ALA A 103 -19.43 13.66 -10.90
N ARG A 104 -20.62 13.37 -11.44
CA ARG A 104 -21.85 14.00 -10.96
C ARG A 104 -22.19 13.50 -9.56
N LEU A 105 -22.81 14.34 -8.74
CA LEU A 105 -23.13 14.07 -7.33
C LEU A 105 -23.86 12.73 -7.12
N HIS A 106 -24.83 12.37 -7.95
CA HIS A 106 -25.55 11.09 -7.82
C HIS A 106 -24.62 9.87 -7.95
N LYS A 107 -23.62 9.90 -8.86
CA LYS A 107 -22.64 8.83 -9.01
C LYS A 107 -21.70 8.72 -7.79
N ILE A 108 -21.39 9.86 -7.19
CA ILE A 108 -20.56 9.90 -5.97
C ILE A 108 -21.31 9.24 -4.83
N MET A 109 -22.61 9.56 -4.68
CA MET A 109 -23.48 9.01 -3.64
C MET A 109 -23.92 7.55 -3.88
N GLU A 110 -23.64 6.99 -5.05
CA GLU A 110 -23.84 5.58 -5.37
C GLU A 110 -22.53 4.76 -5.25
N ASN A 111 -21.38 5.42 -5.15
CA ASN A 111 -20.09 4.75 -5.11
C ASN A 111 -19.84 4.11 -3.74
N LYS A 112 -19.68 2.80 -3.71
CA LYS A 112 -19.57 2.00 -2.47
C LYS A 112 -18.35 2.36 -1.64
N GLU A 113 -17.21 2.66 -2.26
CA GLU A 113 -15.98 3.04 -1.58
C GLU A 113 -16.14 4.41 -0.90
N ILE A 114 -16.76 5.37 -1.58
CA ILE A 114 -17.02 6.70 -1.04
C ILE A 114 -18.03 6.62 0.11
N ILE A 115 -19.12 5.88 -0.06
CA ILE A 115 -20.10 5.65 1.01
C ILE A 115 -19.43 4.99 2.22
N ALA A 116 -18.57 3.98 1.99
CA ALA A 116 -17.85 3.32 3.07
C ALA A 116 -16.94 4.28 3.84
N MET A 117 -16.29 5.23 3.16
CA MET A 117 -15.48 6.27 3.82
C MET A 117 -16.35 7.21 4.68
N PHE A 118 -17.48 7.69 4.16
CA PHE A 118 -18.41 8.52 4.95
C PHE A 118 -18.89 7.79 6.21
N ILE A 119 -19.33 6.54 6.07
CA ILE A 119 -19.80 5.71 7.17
C ILE A 119 -18.67 5.44 8.18
N ALA A 120 -17.48 5.07 7.71
CA ALA A 120 -16.36 4.74 8.58
C ALA A 120 -15.92 5.95 9.41
N LEU A 121 -15.82 7.13 8.80
CA LEU A 121 -15.39 8.36 9.47
C LEU A 121 -16.48 8.94 10.40
N GLY A 122 -17.75 8.77 10.04
CA GLY A 122 -18.88 9.14 10.87
C GLY A 122 -19.24 10.62 10.88
N THR A 123 -18.58 11.43 10.05
CA THR A 123 -18.74 12.90 10.02
C THR A 123 -19.95 13.39 9.23
N GLY A 124 -20.62 12.52 8.48
CA GLY A 124 -21.58 12.93 7.46
C GLY A 124 -20.89 13.49 6.20
N ALA A 125 -21.66 14.09 5.31
CA ALA A 125 -21.19 14.64 4.04
C ALA A 125 -21.91 15.95 3.68
N GLY A 126 -21.25 16.84 2.92
CA GLY A 126 -21.84 18.10 2.45
C GLY A 126 -22.32 19.00 3.59
N GLU A 127 -23.57 19.43 3.54
CA GLU A 127 -24.16 20.32 4.55
C GLU A 127 -24.32 19.66 5.94
N GLU A 128 -24.40 18.32 5.99
CA GLU A 128 -24.49 17.55 7.25
C GLU A 128 -23.13 17.24 7.84
N PHE A 129 -22.04 17.72 7.25
CA PHE A 129 -20.69 17.44 7.71
C PHE A 129 -20.43 18.05 9.08
N ASP A 130 -20.11 17.20 10.05
CA ASP A 130 -19.80 17.58 11.42
C ASP A 130 -18.51 16.91 11.89
N VAL A 131 -17.43 17.68 11.95
CA VAL A 131 -16.13 17.17 12.38
C VAL A 131 -16.10 16.69 13.84
N SER A 132 -17.03 17.18 14.68
CA SER A 132 -17.10 16.71 16.08
C SER A 132 -17.50 15.24 16.20
N LYS A 133 -18.10 14.69 15.15
CA LYS A 133 -18.49 13.27 15.05
C LYS A 133 -17.39 12.38 14.50
N LEU A 134 -16.22 12.96 14.16
CA LEU A 134 -15.10 12.18 13.64
C LEU A 134 -14.67 11.10 14.63
N ARG A 135 -14.65 9.84 14.18
CA ARG A 135 -14.31 8.68 15.01
C ARG A 135 -12.82 8.45 15.18
N TYR A 136 -11.98 9.07 14.34
CA TYR A 136 -10.54 8.82 14.28
C TYR A 136 -9.76 10.14 14.36
N GLY A 137 -8.78 10.21 15.25
CA GLY A 137 -7.90 11.39 15.36
C GLY A 137 -7.02 11.61 14.13
N LYS A 138 -6.70 10.54 13.39
CA LYS A 138 -5.91 10.58 12.16
C LYS A 138 -6.52 9.66 11.10
N VAL A 139 -6.64 10.17 9.89
CA VAL A 139 -7.00 9.43 8.67
C VAL A 139 -5.73 9.30 7.86
N VAL A 140 -5.22 8.09 7.69
CA VAL A 140 -3.93 7.83 7.06
C VAL A 140 -4.13 7.13 5.73
N ILE A 141 -3.76 7.78 4.64
CA ILE A 141 -3.74 7.21 3.30
C ILE A 141 -2.49 6.34 3.18
N MET A 142 -2.69 5.07 2.83
CA MET A 142 -1.61 4.10 2.59
C MET A 142 -1.76 3.55 1.17
N THR A 143 -0.81 3.85 0.31
CA THR A 143 -0.75 3.38 -1.08
C THR A 143 0.64 2.88 -1.41
N ASP A 144 0.75 2.08 -2.45
CA ASP A 144 2.03 1.62 -2.97
C ASP A 144 2.87 2.80 -3.50
N ALA A 145 4.19 2.63 -3.51
CA ALA A 145 5.14 3.66 -3.96
C ALA A 145 5.33 3.64 -5.50
N ASP A 146 4.29 3.32 -6.26
CA ASP A 146 4.28 3.27 -7.71
C ASP A 146 3.35 4.35 -8.32
N VAL A 147 3.27 4.39 -9.65
CA VAL A 147 2.43 5.37 -10.37
C VAL A 147 0.94 5.17 -10.11
N ASP A 148 0.48 3.92 -9.93
CA ASP A 148 -0.92 3.62 -9.62
C ASP A 148 -1.27 4.01 -8.19
N GLY A 149 -0.40 3.73 -7.22
CA GLY A 149 -0.56 4.18 -5.84
C GLY A 149 -0.56 5.70 -5.72
N SER A 150 0.29 6.41 -6.46
CA SER A 150 0.29 7.86 -6.52
C SER A 150 -1.02 8.42 -7.10
N HIS A 151 -1.58 7.77 -8.13
CA HIS A 151 -2.88 8.15 -8.69
C HIS A 151 -4.02 7.89 -7.69
N ILE A 152 -4.03 6.75 -7.00
CA ILE A 152 -5.03 6.45 -5.95
C ILE A 152 -4.95 7.52 -4.84
N MET A 153 -3.74 7.84 -4.40
CA MET A 153 -3.52 8.89 -3.41
C MET A 153 -4.10 10.24 -3.85
N THR A 154 -3.86 10.64 -5.10
CA THR A 154 -4.37 11.90 -5.65
C THR A 154 -5.90 11.90 -5.71
N LEU A 155 -6.54 10.79 -6.10
CA LEU A 155 -8.00 10.65 -6.09
C LEU A 155 -8.58 10.78 -4.67
N LEU A 156 -7.92 10.16 -3.67
CA LEU A 156 -8.33 10.27 -2.27
C LEU A 156 -8.16 11.70 -1.73
N LEU A 157 -7.05 12.35 -2.05
CA LEU A 157 -6.85 13.76 -1.67
C LEU A 157 -7.91 14.67 -2.29
N THR A 158 -8.26 14.45 -3.57
CA THR A 158 -9.36 15.17 -4.24
C THR A 158 -10.68 14.98 -3.50
N PHE A 159 -10.98 13.73 -3.10
CA PHE A 159 -12.18 13.41 -2.33
C PHE A 159 -12.18 14.12 -0.96
N PHE A 160 -11.10 14.04 -0.19
CA PHE A 160 -11.01 14.70 1.11
C PHE A 160 -11.12 16.22 0.98
N TYR A 161 -10.44 16.79 0.00
CA TYR A 161 -10.49 18.24 -0.23
C TYR A 161 -11.90 18.73 -0.59
N ARG A 162 -12.59 18.04 -1.54
CA ARG A 162 -13.91 18.46 -2.04
C ARG A 162 -15.06 18.17 -1.09
N TYR A 163 -15.03 17.04 -0.39
CA TYR A 163 -16.17 16.56 0.39
C TYR A 163 -15.96 16.54 1.89
N MET A 164 -14.73 16.65 2.34
CA MET A 164 -14.34 16.62 3.75
C MET A 164 -13.26 17.67 4.06
N GLY A 165 -13.30 18.84 3.41
CA GLY A 165 -12.32 19.92 3.56
C GLY A 165 -11.94 20.24 5.00
N PRO A 166 -12.88 20.35 5.94
CA PRO A 166 -12.53 20.59 7.35
C PRO A 166 -11.65 19.52 7.99
N LEU A 167 -11.60 18.28 7.48
CA LEU A 167 -10.63 17.28 7.97
C LEU A 167 -9.20 17.60 7.54
N VAL A 168 -9.05 18.18 6.35
CA VAL A 168 -7.74 18.63 5.85
C VAL A 168 -7.30 19.87 6.61
N GLU A 169 -8.16 20.86 6.71
CA GLU A 169 -7.91 22.14 7.40
C GLU A 169 -7.53 21.94 8.88
N LYS A 170 -8.19 21.00 9.57
CA LYS A 170 -7.91 20.66 10.97
C LYS A 170 -6.76 19.67 11.13
N GLY A 171 -6.11 19.26 10.04
CA GLY A 171 -4.92 18.44 10.06
C GLY A 171 -5.16 16.98 10.46
N HIS A 172 -6.32 16.42 10.13
CA HIS A 172 -6.65 15.02 10.37
C HIS A 172 -6.17 14.07 9.28
N VAL A 173 -5.84 14.58 8.07
CA VAL A 173 -5.48 13.76 6.91
C VAL A 173 -3.95 13.65 6.78
N TYR A 174 -3.47 12.43 6.64
CA TYR A 174 -2.05 12.09 6.55
C TYR A 174 -1.79 11.11 5.41
N ILE A 175 -0.57 11.12 4.89
CA ILE A 175 -0.03 10.09 4.00
C ILE A 175 1.00 9.28 4.79
N ALA A 176 0.90 7.96 4.75
CA ALA A 176 1.94 7.08 5.27
C ALA A 176 3.16 7.12 4.36
N MET A 177 4.35 7.16 4.96
CA MET A 177 5.63 7.16 4.26
C MET A 177 6.36 5.85 4.59
N PRO A 178 6.08 4.75 3.87
CA PRO A 178 6.81 3.51 4.05
C PRO A 178 8.27 3.66 3.60
N PRO A 179 9.20 2.81 4.09
CA PRO A 179 10.57 2.82 3.63
C PRO A 179 10.66 2.38 2.17
N LEU A 180 11.63 2.93 1.43
CA LEU A 180 11.92 2.52 0.05
C LEU A 180 12.85 1.31 -0.01
N TYR A 181 13.70 1.13 1.00
CA TYR A 181 14.69 0.05 1.02
C TYR A 181 14.79 -0.59 2.40
N ARG A 182 15.01 -1.90 2.40
CA ARG A 182 15.51 -2.69 3.52
C ARG A 182 16.96 -3.05 3.22
N ILE A 183 17.86 -2.74 4.14
CA ILE A 183 19.29 -2.98 4.03
C ILE A 183 19.69 -3.93 5.14
N GLN A 184 20.30 -5.04 4.79
CA GLN A 184 20.66 -6.10 5.74
C GLN A 184 22.12 -6.49 5.62
N LYS A 185 22.80 -6.65 6.77
CA LYS A 185 24.10 -7.29 6.87
C LYS A 185 24.16 -8.18 8.11
N GLY A 186 24.17 -9.49 7.90
CA GLY A 186 24.04 -10.45 8.98
C GLY A 186 22.71 -10.27 9.73
N LYS A 187 22.78 -10.00 11.05
CA LYS A 187 21.59 -9.76 11.88
C LYS A 187 21.13 -8.30 11.92
N ARG A 188 21.92 -7.36 11.40
CA ARG A 188 21.57 -5.94 11.37
C ARG A 188 20.67 -5.67 10.17
N VAL A 189 19.45 -5.20 10.45
CA VAL A 189 18.46 -4.78 9.45
C VAL A 189 18.15 -3.30 9.69
N GLU A 190 18.19 -2.50 8.61
CA GLU A 190 17.88 -1.09 8.64
C GLU A 190 16.92 -0.74 7.51
N TYR A 191 16.00 0.18 7.78
CA TYR A 191 15.05 0.69 6.80
C TYR A 191 15.38 2.13 6.44
N VAL A 192 15.44 2.44 5.14
CA VAL A 192 15.78 3.77 4.65
C VAL A 192 14.74 4.28 3.66
N TYR A 193 14.59 5.60 3.59
CA TYR A 193 13.48 6.29 2.94
C TYR A 193 13.90 7.11 1.72
N SER A 194 15.19 7.11 1.38
CA SER A 194 15.72 7.79 0.20
C SER A 194 16.95 7.08 -0.35
N ASP A 195 17.27 7.34 -1.64
CA ASP A 195 18.50 6.84 -2.26
C ASP A 195 19.74 7.37 -1.55
N THR A 196 19.71 8.61 -1.12
CA THR A 196 20.83 9.25 -0.38
C THR A 196 21.10 8.53 0.94
N GLU A 197 20.05 8.20 1.70
CA GLU A 197 20.17 7.41 2.94
C GLU A 197 20.71 6.01 2.65
N LYS A 198 20.19 5.35 1.59
CA LYS A 198 20.66 4.03 1.15
C LYS A 198 22.15 4.05 0.86
N ASP A 199 22.62 4.98 0.02
CA ASP A 199 24.00 5.03 -0.41
C ASP A 199 24.96 5.33 0.75
N LYS A 200 24.52 6.16 1.70
CA LYS A 200 25.27 6.44 2.93
C LYS A 200 25.41 5.19 3.78
N LEU A 201 24.30 4.51 4.02
CA LEU A 201 24.27 3.33 4.90
C LEU A 201 25.04 2.14 4.29
N VAL A 202 24.93 1.94 2.97
CA VAL A 202 25.69 0.90 2.26
C VAL A 202 27.22 1.14 2.40
N ARG A 203 27.66 2.39 2.26
CA ARG A 203 29.10 2.72 2.48
C ARG A 203 29.53 2.47 3.92
N GLU A 204 28.67 2.80 4.90
CA GLU A 204 28.96 2.56 6.33
C GLU A 204 29.05 1.05 6.63
N MET A 205 28.13 0.25 6.11
CA MET A 205 28.09 -1.19 6.36
C MET A 205 29.18 -1.96 5.59
N GLY A 206 29.71 -1.41 4.48
CA GLY A 206 30.75 -2.02 3.66
C GLY A 206 30.27 -3.19 2.80
N GLU A 207 31.16 -4.06 2.38
CA GLU A 207 30.86 -5.18 1.48
C GLU A 207 29.95 -6.24 2.10
N GLY A 208 29.20 -6.97 1.26
CA GLY A 208 28.32 -8.06 1.66
C GLY A 208 26.98 -7.62 2.22
N VAL A 209 26.52 -6.43 1.83
CA VAL A 209 25.20 -5.87 2.21
C VAL A 209 24.12 -6.34 1.24
N GLY A 210 23.06 -6.96 1.77
CA GLY A 210 21.83 -7.23 1.03
C GLY A 210 20.96 -5.98 0.97
N ILE A 211 20.46 -5.63 -0.23
CA ILE A 211 19.57 -4.49 -0.46
C ILE A 211 18.27 -5.01 -1.09
N GLN A 212 17.16 -4.76 -0.43
CA GLN A 212 15.82 -5.00 -0.97
C GLN A 212 15.13 -3.65 -1.21
N ARG A 213 14.66 -3.40 -2.43
CA ARG A 213 13.82 -2.25 -2.75
C ARG A 213 12.37 -2.66 -2.63
N TYR A 214 11.57 -1.90 -1.88
CA TYR A 214 10.12 -2.07 -1.83
C TYR A 214 9.46 -1.24 -2.94
N LYS A 215 8.63 -1.91 -3.74
CA LYS A 215 7.79 -1.27 -4.77
C LYS A 215 6.37 -1.06 -4.29
N GLY A 216 5.92 -1.87 -3.32
CA GLY A 216 4.59 -1.77 -2.75
C GLY A 216 4.49 -2.33 -1.34
N LEU A 217 3.43 -1.96 -0.63
CA LEU A 217 3.12 -2.43 0.73
C LEU A 217 2.86 -3.95 0.78
N GLY A 218 2.44 -4.54 -0.34
CA GLY A 218 2.22 -5.98 -0.48
C GLY A 218 3.50 -6.83 -0.43
N GLU A 219 4.67 -6.21 -0.54
CA GLU A 219 5.96 -6.89 -0.39
C GLU A 219 6.40 -7.00 1.08
N MET A 220 5.69 -6.34 1.99
CA MET A 220 5.95 -6.37 3.44
C MET A 220 5.06 -7.39 4.12
N ASN A 221 5.63 -8.22 4.97
CA ASN A 221 4.85 -9.03 5.88
C ASN A 221 4.22 -8.16 7.00
N PRO A 222 3.25 -8.67 7.79
CA PRO A 222 2.57 -7.86 8.81
C PRO A 222 3.49 -7.24 9.84
N ALA A 223 4.53 -7.95 10.27
CA ALA A 223 5.49 -7.45 11.25
C ALA A 223 6.33 -6.30 10.66
N GLN A 224 6.82 -6.46 9.41
CA GLN A 224 7.55 -5.42 8.70
C GLN A 224 6.68 -4.18 8.48
N LEU A 225 5.42 -4.36 8.07
CA LEU A 225 4.50 -3.25 7.86
C LEU A 225 4.18 -2.53 9.19
N TRP A 226 4.04 -3.28 10.29
CA TRP A 226 3.90 -2.69 11.61
C TRP A 226 5.13 -1.87 11.98
N GLU A 227 6.30 -2.47 12.04
CA GLU A 227 7.53 -1.85 12.54
C GLU A 227 8.05 -0.67 11.71
N THR A 228 7.61 -0.54 10.46
CA THR A 228 8.06 0.53 9.55
C THR A 228 7.02 1.62 9.29
N THR A 229 5.73 1.23 9.24
CA THR A 229 4.70 2.11 8.66
C THR A 229 3.50 2.33 9.58
N MET A 230 3.19 1.39 10.48
CA MET A 230 1.96 1.44 11.27
C MET A 230 2.19 1.75 12.74
N ASP A 231 3.32 1.37 13.34
CA ASP A 231 3.63 1.64 14.74
C ASP A 231 3.75 3.15 14.99
N PRO A 232 2.94 3.74 15.89
CA PRO A 232 3.01 5.16 16.22
C PRO A 232 4.37 5.65 16.68
N ALA A 233 5.22 4.78 17.25
CA ALA A 233 6.52 5.14 17.76
C ALA A 233 7.57 5.40 16.67
N VAL A 234 7.43 4.74 15.51
CA VAL A 234 8.45 4.75 14.45
C VAL A 234 7.95 5.21 13.09
N ARG A 235 6.64 5.10 12.83
CA ARG A 235 6.05 5.44 11.54
C ARG A 235 6.31 6.89 11.14
N LYS A 236 6.55 7.10 9.85
CA LYS A 236 6.64 8.44 9.25
C LYS A 236 5.32 8.78 8.57
N LEU A 237 4.73 9.89 8.96
CA LEU A 237 3.49 10.41 8.37
C LEU A 237 3.74 11.81 7.83
N LYS A 238 3.26 12.08 6.62
CA LYS A 238 3.18 13.43 6.06
C LYS A 238 1.77 13.96 6.29
N GLN A 239 1.63 15.00 7.10
CA GLN A 239 0.35 15.70 7.28
C GLN A 239 0.02 16.46 6.01
N ILE A 240 -1.24 16.41 5.60
CA ILE A 240 -1.75 17.20 4.48
C ILE A 240 -2.24 18.53 5.03
N THR A 241 -1.70 19.59 4.47
CA THR A 241 -2.07 20.98 4.78
C THR A 241 -2.47 21.69 3.50
N VAL A 242 -3.36 22.66 3.63
CA VAL A 242 -3.72 23.60 2.57
C VAL A 242 -3.28 24.98 3.02
N GLU A 243 -2.20 25.48 2.43
CA GLU A 243 -1.65 26.79 2.76
C GLU A 243 -2.44 27.90 2.06
N ASP A 244 -2.90 27.66 0.84
CA ASP A 244 -3.74 28.57 0.05
C ASP A 244 -4.89 27.79 -0.58
N ALA A 245 -6.11 28.07 -0.12
CA ALA A 245 -7.30 27.38 -0.59
C ALA A 245 -7.64 27.69 -2.06
N ILE A 246 -7.31 28.88 -2.56
CA ILE A 246 -7.56 29.28 -3.95
C ILE A 246 -6.61 28.51 -4.89
N ILE A 247 -5.34 28.47 -4.54
CA ILE A 247 -4.34 27.72 -5.32
C ILE A 247 -4.64 26.21 -5.28
N ALA A 248 -5.03 25.68 -4.15
CA ALA A 248 -5.42 24.27 -4.03
C ALA A 248 -6.64 23.95 -4.90
N ASP A 249 -7.69 24.80 -4.86
CA ASP A 249 -8.88 24.63 -5.69
C ASP A 249 -8.55 24.62 -7.18
N GLN A 250 -7.78 25.59 -7.64
CA GLN A 250 -7.30 25.67 -9.02
C GLN A 250 -6.48 24.45 -9.42
N THR A 251 -5.59 23.99 -8.54
CA THR A 251 -4.73 22.83 -8.79
C THR A 251 -5.55 21.55 -8.96
N PHE A 252 -6.52 21.30 -8.07
CA PHE A 252 -7.40 20.15 -8.20
C PHE A 252 -8.26 20.24 -9.47
N THR A 253 -8.81 21.42 -9.81
CA THR A 253 -9.59 21.64 -11.04
C THR A 253 -8.73 21.36 -12.28
N ILE A 254 -7.50 21.87 -12.35
CA ILE A 254 -6.59 21.66 -13.48
C ILE A 254 -6.20 20.19 -13.61
N LEU A 255 -5.72 19.58 -12.53
CA LEU A 255 -5.14 18.24 -12.58
C LEU A 255 -6.20 17.13 -12.67
N MET A 256 -7.33 17.30 -12.00
CA MET A 256 -8.35 16.27 -11.83
C MET A 256 -9.64 16.55 -12.60
N GLY A 257 -9.84 17.76 -13.14
CA GLY A 257 -11.00 18.17 -13.93
C GLY A 257 -11.05 17.58 -15.33
N ASP A 258 -12.06 17.94 -16.12
CA ASP A 258 -12.29 17.38 -17.46
C ASP A 258 -11.40 18.00 -18.54
N GLU A 259 -10.98 19.25 -18.36
CA GLU A 259 -10.19 19.99 -19.32
C GLU A 259 -8.79 19.39 -19.47
N VAL A 260 -8.42 19.05 -20.71
CA VAL A 260 -7.14 18.40 -20.99
C VAL A 260 -6.02 19.43 -21.15
N GLU A 261 -6.27 20.53 -21.85
CA GLU A 261 -5.24 21.51 -22.20
C GLU A 261 -4.61 22.19 -20.99
N PRO A 262 -5.36 22.70 -19.99
CA PRO A 262 -4.75 23.26 -18.77
C PRO A 262 -3.90 22.27 -18.00
N ARG A 263 -4.29 20.99 -18.00
CA ARG A 263 -3.52 19.92 -17.36
C ARG A 263 -2.20 19.65 -18.08
N ARG A 264 -2.26 19.62 -19.41
CA ARG A 264 -1.06 19.44 -20.25
C ARG A 264 -0.07 20.59 -20.05
N GLU A 265 -0.52 21.83 -20.11
CA GLU A 265 0.30 23.01 -19.87
C GLU A 265 0.92 22.99 -18.46
N PHE A 266 0.16 22.60 -17.45
CA PHE A 266 0.66 22.45 -16.08
C PHE A 266 1.80 21.41 -16.02
N ILE A 267 1.59 20.23 -16.62
CA ILE A 267 2.59 19.15 -16.64
C ILE A 267 3.86 19.60 -17.37
N GLU A 268 3.73 20.22 -18.53
CA GLU A 268 4.86 20.71 -19.31
C GLU A 268 5.66 21.78 -18.54
N LYS A 269 4.97 22.69 -17.86
CA LYS A 269 5.59 23.75 -17.04
C LYS A 269 6.38 23.19 -15.87
N HIS A 270 5.85 22.15 -15.19
CA HIS A 270 6.42 21.59 -13.98
C HIS A 270 7.22 20.30 -14.23
N ALA A 271 7.43 19.88 -15.46
CA ALA A 271 8.10 18.63 -15.80
C ALA A 271 9.52 18.51 -15.21
N LYS A 272 10.22 19.63 -15.04
CA LYS A 272 11.58 19.67 -14.46
C LYS A 272 11.60 19.52 -12.93
N GLU A 273 10.46 19.66 -12.28
CA GLU A 273 10.33 19.55 -10.82
C GLU A 273 10.09 18.10 -10.37
N VAL A 274 9.85 17.20 -11.32
CA VAL A 274 9.59 15.78 -11.03
C VAL A 274 10.87 15.12 -10.56
N VAL A 275 10.85 14.59 -9.34
CA VAL A 275 12.04 14.00 -8.69
C VAL A 275 12.05 12.48 -8.76
N ASN A 276 10.88 11.83 -8.82
CA ASN A 276 10.74 10.39 -8.84
C ASN A 276 9.97 9.97 -10.09
N LEU A 277 10.69 9.69 -11.16
CA LEU A 277 10.13 8.99 -12.31
C LEU A 277 10.33 7.49 -12.12
N ASP A 278 9.24 6.72 -12.16
CA ASP A 278 9.28 5.28 -12.23
C ASP A 278 9.55 4.87 -13.70
N VAL A 279 10.82 4.79 -14.06
CA VAL A 279 11.33 4.39 -15.40
C VAL A 279 12.03 3.05 -15.31
#